data_39dbb650a3e160515aa566acc054a5d0
#
_entry.id   39dbb650a3e160515aa566acc054a5d0
#
_cell.length_a   1.000
_cell.length_b   1.000
_cell.length_c   1.000
_cell.angle_alpha   90.00
_cell.angle_beta   90.00
_cell.angle_gamma   90.00
#
_symmetry.space_group_name_H-M   'P 1'
#
loop_
_entity.id
_entity.type
_entity.pdbx_description
1 polymer ?
#
loop_
_entity_poly.entity_id
_entity_poly.type
_entity_poly.pdbx_seq_one_letter_code
_entity_poly.pdbx_strand_id
1 'polypeptide(L)'
;MSQQTIDGLLLKEMIIAGANLLEQNREAIDALNVFPVPDGDTGTNMSLTMKSTVREIAAQDVTSASRLADLAARGALKGARGNSGVILFQILRGFARGIEGCETVDAAAFAKGLRSGADTAYKAVMKPKEGTILTVIRVISEDSARYVIKHPDNLPGLLDKVIRSGEAILAKTPDMLPALKQAGVVDSGGQGLLTVFKGWRAAFNGEKIEETAVDVGNAATFEFEEDHDSLEEIKFKYCTEFIIQEMNPGVTEDDVNRFRTRLTRIGDCVVVVGDFSLVKVHVHTNEPGKALQYACELGELVNLKIDNMAEERRERLRQAEEAQKAAELKRQQEEAAQSAEEELKEYGMVAVSLGEGFSGIFTDLGVDHIVEGGQTMNPSIEDILEAVAGVGAKTVFVLPNNSNVILAASQAAELSDREVVVLPTKNVAMGIGAVIAFNPEASVEENREAMTAAAEQVKTGQITFAVRDTVFEDKEIKEGDIIGIHNGRIEVVGRSIHDIAIELTQHVVEDGDALITIYYGQDTKEEDANALGEEIAALYADLDVEVQYGGQPLYYYLISAE
;
A
#
# COMPACT_ATOMS: atom_id res chain seq x y z
N MET A 1 -37.94 0.80 7.99
CA MET A 1 -37.71 2.20 7.60
C MET A 1 -36.39 2.19 6.84
N SER A 2 -36.32 2.75 5.63
CA SER A 2 -35.05 2.84 4.88
C SER A 2 -34.12 3.77 5.65
N GLN A 3 -32.88 3.37 5.82
CA GLN A 3 -31.82 4.15 6.46
C GLN A 3 -31.57 5.43 5.66
N GLN A 4 -31.66 6.60 6.29
CA GLN A 4 -31.57 7.89 5.62
C GLN A 4 -30.31 8.67 5.97
N THR A 5 -29.53 8.18 6.91
CA THR A 5 -28.28 8.81 7.37
C THR A 5 -27.22 7.76 7.64
N ILE A 6 -25.94 8.15 7.53
CA ILE A 6 -24.75 7.37 7.85
C ILE A 6 -24.12 7.97 9.10
N ASP A 7 -24.02 7.21 10.17
CA ASP A 7 -23.22 7.55 11.35
C ASP A 7 -21.80 7.03 11.21
N GLY A 8 -20.96 7.25 12.21
CA GLY A 8 -19.57 6.81 12.17
C GLY A 8 -19.42 5.29 12.13
N LEU A 9 -20.29 4.54 12.79
CA LEU A 9 -20.22 3.08 12.81
C LEU A 9 -20.55 2.50 11.43
N LEU A 10 -21.62 2.98 10.81
CA LEU A 10 -21.96 2.56 9.45
C LEU A 10 -20.91 3.01 8.43
N LEU A 11 -20.36 4.21 8.57
CA LEU A 11 -19.28 4.68 7.70
C LEU A 11 -18.03 3.79 7.82
N LYS A 12 -17.71 3.31 9.04
CA LYS A 12 -16.66 2.33 9.28
C LYS A 12 -16.93 1.03 8.50
N GLU A 13 -18.12 0.48 8.62
CA GLU A 13 -18.51 -0.73 7.88
C GLU A 13 -18.44 -0.52 6.37
N MET A 14 -18.87 0.63 5.86
CA MET A 14 -18.79 0.98 4.44
C MET A 14 -17.33 1.03 3.96
N ILE A 15 -16.44 1.67 4.70
CA ILE A 15 -15.01 1.76 4.34
C ILE A 15 -14.37 0.39 4.33
N ILE A 16 -14.63 -0.46 5.33
CA ILE A 16 -14.13 -1.84 5.40
C ILE A 16 -14.65 -2.66 4.20
N ALA A 17 -15.94 -2.58 3.90
CA ALA A 17 -16.52 -3.29 2.76
C ALA A 17 -15.94 -2.82 1.42
N GLY A 18 -15.69 -1.51 1.29
CA GLY A 18 -15.00 -0.95 0.12
C GLY A 18 -13.59 -1.49 -0.04
N ALA A 19 -12.83 -1.58 1.05
CA ALA A 19 -11.47 -2.14 1.06
C ALA A 19 -11.47 -3.63 0.69
N ASN A 20 -12.37 -4.42 1.29
CA ASN A 20 -12.47 -5.85 1.02
C ASN A 20 -12.86 -6.14 -0.44
N LEU A 21 -13.83 -5.40 -0.98
CA LEU A 21 -14.23 -5.56 -2.39
C LEU A 21 -13.12 -5.13 -3.35
N LEU A 22 -12.37 -4.10 -3.00
CA LEU A 22 -11.21 -3.66 -3.78
C LEU A 22 -10.12 -4.75 -3.80
N GLU A 23 -9.79 -5.35 -2.66
CA GLU A 23 -8.82 -6.43 -2.56
C GLU A 23 -9.25 -7.66 -3.36
N GLN A 24 -10.54 -8.05 -3.31
CA GLN A 24 -11.09 -9.15 -4.11
C GLN A 24 -10.95 -8.91 -5.62
N ASN A 25 -10.91 -7.66 -6.06
CA ASN A 25 -10.80 -7.28 -7.46
C ASN A 25 -9.40 -6.76 -7.83
N ARG A 26 -8.41 -6.84 -6.92
CA ARG A 26 -7.08 -6.27 -7.08
C ARG A 26 -6.42 -6.68 -8.39
N GLU A 27 -6.31 -7.98 -8.64
CA GLU A 27 -5.67 -8.53 -9.84
C GLU A 27 -6.39 -8.12 -11.14
N ALA A 28 -7.72 -8.08 -11.11
CA ALA A 28 -8.50 -7.64 -12.26
C ALA A 28 -8.28 -6.13 -12.55
N ILE A 29 -8.08 -5.32 -11.51
CA ILE A 29 -7.78 -3.88 -11.65
C ILE A 29 -6.34 -3.67 -12.11
N ASP A 30 -5.38 -4.43 -11.58
CA ASP A 30 -3.99 -4.43 -12.02
C ASP A 30 -3.89 -4.80 -13.51
N ALA A 31 -4.67 -5.78 -13.96
CA ALA A 31 -4.75 -6.16 -15.37
C ALA A 31 -5.28 -5.06 -16.31
N LEU A 32 -6.00 -4.06 -15.82
CA LEU A 32 -6.45 -2.90 -16.59
C LEU A 32 -5.35 -1.83 -16.73
N ASN A 33 -4.31 -1.87 -15.93
CA ASN A 33 -3.19 -0.93 -15.97
C ASN A 33 -2.19 -1.36 -17.06
N VAL A 34 -2.37 -0.85 -18.26
CA VAL A 34 -1.79 -1.40 -19.50
C VAL A 34 -0.76 -0.51 -20.16
N PHE A 35 -0.35 0.60 -19.57
CA PHE A 35 0.41 1.58 -20.34
C PHE A 35 1.61 2.16 -19.60
N PRO A 36 2.71 2.40 -20.32
CA PRO A 36 3.22 1.79 -21.57
C PRO A 36 3.89 0.46 -21.29
N VAL A 37 4.45 0.30 -20.11
CA VAL A 37 4.84 -0.96 -19.47
C VAL A 37 3.75 -1.27 -18.48
N PRO A 38 3.17 -2.47 -18.49
CA PRO A 38 2.21 -2.83 -17.48
C PRO A 38 2.96 -3.08 -16.15
N ASP A 39 3.21 -2.01 -15.43
CA ASP A 39 3.62 -2.10 -14.02
C ASP A 39 2.49 -2.69 -13.16
N GLY A 40 1.24 -2.75 -13.72
CA GLY A 40 0.14 -3.58 -13.21
C GLY A 40 -0.14 -3.37 -11.74
N ASP A 41 0.11 -2.19 -11.20
CA ASP A 41 0.19 -1.94 -9.76
C ASP A 41 -0.97 -1.10 -9.20
N THR A 42 -1.90 -0.65 -10.07
CA THR A 42 -3.00 0.24 -9.67
C THR A 42 -3.89 -0.36 -8.59
N GLY A 43 -4.35 -1.61 -8.78
CA GLY A 43 -5.15 -2.33 -7.79
C GLY A 43 -4.38 -2.57 -6.50
N THR A 44 -3.12 -2.96 -6.62
CA THR A 44 -2.20 -3.18 -5.50
C THR A 44 -1.99 -1.90 -4.69
N ASN A 45 -1.65 -0.77 -5.31
CA ASN A 45 -1.45 0.51 -4.64
C ASN A 45 -2.72 1.00 -3.94
N MET A 46 -3.88 0.92 -4.61
CA MET A 46 -5.15 1.31 -4.01
C MET A 46 -5.57 0.39 -2.87
N SER A 47 -5.34 -0.93 -2.97
CA SER A 47 -5.63 -1.90 -1.91
C SER A 47 -4.75 -1.68 -0.68
N LEU A 48 -3.45 -1.45 -0.85
CA LEU A 48 -2.54 -1.14 0.25
C LEU A 48 -2.92 0.17 0.95
N THR A 49 -3.33 1.19 0.20
CA THR A 49 -3.85 2.45 0.74
C THR A 49 -5.11 2.22 1.58
N MET A 50 -6.06 1.41 1.08
CA MET A 50 -7.29 1.08 1.81
C MET A 50 -7.03 0.17 3.02
N LYS A 51 -6.08 -0.77 2.96
CA LYS A 51 -5.66 -1.59 4.10
C LYS A 51 -5.10 -0.74 5.25
N SER A 52 -4.27 0.25 4.94
CA SER A 52 -3.79 1.22 5.93
C SER A 52 -4.93 2.05 6.52
N THR A 53 -5.89 2.45 5.68
CA THR A 53 -7.12 3.14 6.12
C THR A 53 -7.90 2.29 7.12
N VAL A 54 -8.13 1.02 6.81
CA VAL A 54 -8.85 0.07 7.69
C VAL A 54 -8.11 -0.14 9.00
N ARG A 55 -6.79 -0.28 9.01
CA ARG A 55 -6.00 -0.41 10.26
C ARG A 55 -6.22 0.76 11.20
N GLU A 56 -6.26 1.99 10.69
CA GLU A 56 -6.42 3.19 11.51
C GLU A 56 -7.80 3.26 12.16
N ILE A 57 -8.84 2.76 11.49
CA ILE A 57 -10.23 2.84 11.99
C ILE A 57 -10.72 1.56 12.67
N ALA A 58 -10.06 0.42 12.50
CA ALA A 58 -10.57 -0.89 12.94
C ALA A 58 -10.87 -0.93 14.44
N ALA A 59 -9.95 -0.45 15.29
CA ALA A 59 -10.09 -0.44 16.74
C ALA A 59 -10.90 0.76 17.28
N GLN A 60 -11.48 1.61 16.39
CA GLN A 60 -12.13 2.85 16.79
C GLN A 60 -13.66 2.69 16.80
N ASP A 61 -14.28 2.85 17.94
CA ASP A 61 -15.74 2.90 18.09
C ASP A 61 -16.24 4.35 18.12
N VAL A 62 -16.12 5.02 16.97
CA VAL A 62 -16.48 6.41 16.79
C VAL A 62 -17.85 6.53 16.13
N THR A 63 -18.81 7.12 16.83
CA THR A 63 -20.17 7.33 16.31
C THR A 63 -20.31 8.56 15.41
N SER A 64 -19.39 9.54 15.53
CA SER A 64 -19.36 10.72 14.66
C SER A 64 -18.77 10.37 13.30
N ALA A 65 -19.57 10.59 12.24
CA ALA A 65 -19.16 10.33 10.86
C ALA A 65 -17.98 11.22 10.43
N SER A 66 -17.96 12.49 10.81
CA SER A 66 -16.86 13.41 10.54
C SER A 66 -15.56 12.93 11.15
N ARG A 67 -15.59 12.56 12.45
CA ARG A 67 -14.39 12.09 13.14
C ARG A 67 -13.86 10.77 12.58
N LEU A 68 -14.75 9.85 12.18
CA LEU A 68 -14.33 8.60 11.55
C LEU A 68 -13.70 8.85 10.18
N ALA A 69 -14.28 9.75 9.38
CA ALA A 69 -13.73 10.11 8.07
C ALA A 69 -12.33 10.76 8.19
N ASP A 70 -12.09 11.58 9.23
CA ASP A 70 -10.76 12.14 9.51
C ASP A 70 -9.73 11.06 9.86
N LEU A 71 -10.11 10.08 10.68
CA LEU A 71 -9.25 8.93 10.99
C LEU A 71 -8.97 8.10 9.72
N ALA A 72 -9.99 7.85 8.91
CA ALA A 72 -9.83 7.14 7.64
C ALA A 72 -8.88 7.89 6.69
N ALA A 73 -8.99 9.21 6.60
CA ALA A 73 -8.09 10.03 5.80
C ALA A 73 -6.64 9.99 6.31
N ARG A 74 -6.41 9.95 7.63
CA ARG A 74 -5.07 9.77 8.21
C ARG A 74 -4.49 8.40 7.88
N GLY A 75 -5.27 7.33 8.00
CA GLY A 75 -4.84 5.99 7.61
C GLY A 75 -4.51 5.89 6.12
N ALA A 76 -5.34 6.52 5.27
CA ALA A 76 -5.08 6.59 3.84
C ALA A 76 -3.78 7.34 3.52
N LEU A 77 -3.48 8.43 4.23
CA LEU A 77 -2.25 9.20 4.08
C LEU A 77 -1.01 8.34 4.33
N LYS A 78 -0.97 7.62 5.45
CA LYS A 78 0.15 6.76 5.83
C LYS A 78 0.43 5.68 4.78
N GLY A 79 -0.62 5.08 4.24
CA GLY A 79 -0.51 3.98 3.29
C GLY A 79 -0.55 4.37 1.81
N ALA A 80 -0.70 5.66 1.47
CA ALA A 80 -0.83 6.10 0.07
C ALA A 80 0.44 5.80 -0.73
N ARG A 81 0.27 5.04 -1.83
CA ARG A 81 1.37 4.54 -2.68
C ARG A 81 1.04 4.77 -4.14
N GLY A 82 2.07 5.09 -4.94
CA GLY A 82 1.91 5.38 -6.35
C GLY A 82 0.90 6.49 -6.65
N ASN A 83 0.70 6.81 -7.90
CA ASN A 83 -0.26 7.86 -8.30
C ASN A 83 -1.71 7.52 -7.90
N SER A 84 -2.12 6.25 -8.09
CA SER A 84 -3.49 5.79 -7.83
C SER A 84 -3.85 5.82 -6.34
N GLY A 85 -2.95 5.37 -5.46
CA GLY A 85 -3.14 5.41 -4.02
C GLY A 85 -3.14 6.84 -3.48
N VAL A 86 -2.24 7.71 -3.96
CA VAL A 86 -2.20 9.12 -3.56
C VAL A 86 -3.48 9.86 -4.00
N ILE A 87 -3.98 9.61 -5.21
CA ILE A 87 -5.23 10.23 -5.66
C ILE A 87 -6.42 9.71 -4.84
N LEU A 88 -6.48 8.41 -4.53
CA LEU A 88 -7.50 7.84 -3.65
C LEU A 88 -7.46 8.48 -2.26
N PHE A 89 -6.28 8.62 -1.67
CA PHE A 89 -6.10 9.36 -0.41
C PHE A 89 -6.67 10.79 -0.51
N GLN A 90 -6.36 11.53 -1.56
CA GLN A 90 -6.85 12.90 -1.73
C GLN A 90 -8.39 12.96 -1.85
N ILE A 91 -9.00 11.96 -2.48
CA ILE A 91 -10.47 11.84 -2.55
C ILE A 91 -11.04 11.62 -1.13
N LEU A 92 -10.47 10.69 -0.35
CA LEU A 92 -10.92 10.42 1.03
C LEU A 92 -10.69 11.63 1.95
N ARG A 93 -9.54 12.31 1.85
CA ARG A 93 -9.24 13.53 2.59
C ARG A 93 -10.23 14.66 2.27
N GLY A 94 -10.52 14.84 1.00
CA GLY A 94 -11.49 15.84 0.56
C GLY A 94 -12.91 15.48 0.99
N PHE A 95 -13.29 14.20 0.97
CA PHE A 95 -14.57 13.72 1.49
C PHE A 95 -14.72 14.06 2.98
N ALA A 96 -13.71 13.75 3.80
CA ALA A 96 -13.68 14.07 5.22
C ALA A 96 -13.89 15.58 5.47
N ARG A 97 -13.16 16.44 4.75
CA ARG A 97 -13.33 17.90 4.82
C ARG A 97 -14.76 18.35 4.42
N GLY A 98 -15.34 17.71 3.42
CA GLY A 98 -16.68 18.05 2.95
C GLY A 98 -17.80 17.76 3.95
N ILE A 99 -17.59 16.78 4.85
CA ILE A 99 -18.52 16.39 5.91
C ILE A 99 -18.06 16.84 7.31
N GLU A 100 -17.09 17.76 7.39
CA GLU A 100 -16.59 18.28 8.66
C GLU A 100 -17.73 18.79 9.55
N GLY A 101 -17.71 18.40 10.84
CA GLY A 101 -18.74 18.74 11.83
C GLY A 101 -20.03 17.94 11.74
N CYS A 102 -20.18 16.99 10.78
CA CYS A 102 -21.37 16.14 10.70
C CYS A 102 -21.27 14.95 11.66
N GLU A 103 -22.18 14.86 12.62
CA GLU A 103 -22.33 13.65 13.45
C GLU A 103 -22.88 12.49 12.60
N THR A 104 -23.84 12.79 11.71
CA THR A 104 -24.36 11.86 10.72
C THR A 104 -24.38 12.53 9.35
N VAL A 105 -24.23 11.72 8.30
CA VAL A 105 -24.17 12.15 6.89
C VAL A 105 -25.50 11.81 6.22
N ASP A 106 -26.23 12.82 5.79
CA ASP A 106 -27.39 12.70 4.91
C ASP A 106 -26.99 12.78 3.43
N ALA A 107 -27.96 12.75 2.54
CA ALA A 107 -27.71 12.82 1.10
C ALA A 107 -26.99 14.12 0.69
N ALA A 108 -27.32 15.25 1.30
CA ALA A 108 -26.73 16.55 0.97
C ALA A 108 -25.26 16.62 1.43
N ALA A 109 -24.98 16.19 2.66
CA ALA A 109 -23.62 16.11 3.20
C ALA A 109 -22.77 15.10 2.41
N PHE A 110 -23.33 13.94 2.03
CA PHE A 110 -22.62 12.95 1.22
C PHE A 110 -22.21 13.51 -0.16
N ALA A 111 -23.14 14.17 -0.86
CA ALA A 111 -22.87 14.82 -2.15
C ALA A 111 -21.81 15.94 -2.01
N LYS A 112 -21.85 16.73 -0.91
CA LYS A 112 -20.85 17.74 -0.59
C LYS A 112 -19.47 17.10 -0.34
N GLY A 113 -19.44 15.98 0.38
CA GLY A 113 -18.21 15.18 0.61
C GLY A 113 -17.59 14.73 -0.71
N LEU A 114 -18.37 14.13 -1.62
CA LEU A 114 -17.89 13.72 -2.94
C LEU A 114 -17.36 14.91 -3.77
N ARG A 115 -18.02 16.07 -3.72
CA ARG A 115 -17.57 17.27 -4.41
C ARG A 115 -16.23 17.77 -3.87
N SER A 116 -16.11 17.86 -2.55
CA SER A 116 -14.85 18.24 -1.90
C SER A 116 -13.73 17.24 -2.18
N GLY A 117 -14.05 15.93 -2.27
CA GLY A 117 -13.12 14.88 -2.69
C GLY A 117 -12.59 15.09 -4.10
N ALA A 118 -13.49 15.35 -5.06
CA ALA A 118 -13.11 15.63 -6.44
C ALA A 118 -12.22 16.89 -6.54
N ASP A 119 -12.63 17.99 -5.91
CA ASP A 119 -11.90 19.25 -5.94
C ASP A 119 -10.50 19.12 -5.30
N THR A 120 -10.37 18.33 -4.23
CA THR A 120 -9.09 18.07 -3.55
C THR A 120 -8.15 17.24 -4.42
N ALA A 121 -8.66 16.18 -5.06
CA ALA A 121 -7.88 15.32 -5.94
C ALA A 121 -7.38 16.07 -7.19
N TYR A 122 -8.22 16.90 -7.82
CA TYR A 122 -7.80 17.73 -8.97
C TYR A 122 -6.71 18.74 -8.61
N LYS A 123 -6.75 19.32 -7.41
CA LYS A 123 -5.72 20.27 -6.94
C LYS A 123 -4.38 19.61 -6.66
N ALA A 124 -4.40 18.34 -6.24
CA ALA A 124 -3.19 17.60 -5.91
C ALA A 124 -2.40 17.17 -7.16
N VAL A 125 -3.01 17.12 -8.33
CA VAL A 125 -2.36 16.69 -9.58
C VAL A 125 -1.98 17.90 -10.42
N MET A 126 -0.68 18.10 -10.67
CA MET A 126 -0.17 19.27 -11.43
C MET A 126 -0.73 19.37 -12.85
N LYS A 127 -0.92 18.23 -13.52
CA LYS A 127 -1.46 18.17 -14.90
C LYS A 127 -2.58 17.13 -14.96
N PRO A 128 -3.80 17.47 -14.50
CA PRO A 128 -4.94 16.55 -14.54
C PRO A 128 -5.24 16.11 -15.98
N LYS A 129 -5.42 14.80 -16.18
CA LYS A 129 -5.81 14.23 -17.47
C LYS A 129 -7.24 13.73 -17.41
N GLU A 130 -8.05 14.08 -18.41
CA GLU A 130 -9.39 13.53 -18.57
C GLU A 130 -9.32 12.07 -19.04
N GLY A 131 -10.35 11.28 -18.71
CA GLY A 131 -10.37 9.85 -18.97
C GLY A 131 -9.71 9.00 -17.89
N THR A 132 -9.47 9.56 -16.70
CA THR A 132 -8.84 8.90 -15.55
C THR A 132 -9.76 8.90 -14.33
N ILE A 133 -9.30 8.31 -13.21
CA ILE A 133 -9.96 8.35 -11.90
C ILE A 133 -10.48 9.77 -11.54
N LEU A 134 -9.75 10.82 -11.93
CA LEU A 134 -10.16 12.21 -11.71
C LEU A 134 -11.47 12.53 -12.44
N THR A 135 -11.61 12.11 -13.69
CA THR A 135 -12.85 12.26 -14.45
C THR A 135 -14.00 11.50 -13.80
N VAL A 136 -13.74 10.29 -13.33
CA VAL A 136 -14.76 9.43 -12.70
C VAL A 136 -15.30 10.10 -11.44
N ILE A 137 -14.43 10.54 -10.51
CA ILE A 137 -14.89 11.21 -9.27
C ILE A 137 -15.58 12.55 -9.56
N ARG A 138 -15.10 13.33 -10.53
CA ARG A 138 -15.72 14.60 -10.91
C ARG A 138 -17.16 14.39 -11.39
N VAL A 139 -17.36 13.47 -12.34
CA VAL A 139 -18.71 13.22 -12.90
C VAL A 139 -19.64 12.64 -11.84
N ILE A 140 -19.18 11.70 -11.01
CA ILE A 140 -19.93 11.18 -9.87
C ILE A 140 -20.38 12.33 -8.97
N SER A 141 -19.49 13.25 -8.61
CA SER A 141 -19.77 14.36 -7.71
C SER A 141 -20.79 15.35 -8.30
N GLU A 142 -20.65 15.69 -9.58
CA GLU A 142 -21.56 16.58 -10.29
C GLU A 142 -22.97 15.99 -10.43
N ASP A 143 -23.06 14.70 -10.75
CA ASP A 143 -24.34 13.99 -10.85
C ASP A 143 -25.00 13.82 -9.49
N SER A 144 -24.20 13.57 -8.43
CA SER A 144 -24.68 13.50 -7.05
C SER A 144 -25.28 14.83 -6.59
N ALA A 145 -24.60 15.94 -6.85
CA ALA A 145 -25.10 17.28 -6.53
C ALA A 145 -26.42 17.58 -7.26
N ARG A 146 -26.53 17.22 -8.54
CA ARG A 146 -27.79 17.37 -9.32
C ARG A 146 -28.93 16.49 -8.81
N TYR A 147 -28.60 15.28 -8.35
CA TYR A 147 -29.57 14.35 -7.80
C TYR A 147 -30.19 14.86 -6.49
N VAL A 148 -29.34 15.31 -5.56
CA VAL A 148 -29.80 15.80 -4.24
C VAL A 148 -30.73 17.01 -4.34
N ILE A 149 -30.51 17.90 -5.31
CA ILE A 149 -31.42 19.04 -5.53
C ILE A 149 -32.88 18.57 -5.75
N LYS A 150 -33.07 17.41 -6.41
CA LYS A 150 -34.39 16.85 -6.73
C LYS A 150 -34.90 15.86 -5.67
N HIS A 151 -33.97 15.26 -4.91
CA HIS A 151 -34.26 14.18 -3.98
C HIS A 151 -33.41 14.35 -2.68
N PRO A 152 -33.66 15.43 -1.89
CA PRO A 152 -32.80 15.82 -0.76
C PRO A 152 -32.72 14.76 0.36
N ASP A 153 -33.81 14.00 0.56
CA ASP A 153 -33.90 13.01 1.64
C ASP A 153 -33.74 11.57 1.16
N ASN A 154 -33.23 11.35 -0.05
CA ASN A 154 -33.08 10.01 -0.63
C ASN A 154 -31.61 9.57 -0.73
N LEU A 155 -31.01 9.25 0.40
CA LEU A 155 -29.62 8.75 0.46
C LEU A 155 -29.45 7.38 -0.25
N PRO A 156 -30.33 6.37 -0.09
CA PRO A 156 -30.21 5.12 -0.85
C PRO A 156 -30.20 5.34 -2.36
N GLY A 157 -31.11 6.17 -2.85
CA GLY A 157 -31.14 6.50 -4.29
C GLY A 157 -29.93 7.31 -4.76
N LEU A 158 -29.30 8.10 -3.89
CA LEU A 158 -28.04 8.79 -4.18
C LEU A 158 -26.89 7.80 -4.33
N LEU A 159 -26.76 6.82 -3.44
CA LEU A 159 -25.73 5.78 -3.54
C LEU A 159 -25.88 4.96 -4.83
N ASP A 160 -27.12 4.63 -5.21
CA ASP A 160 -27.39 4.01 -6.51
C ASP A 160 -27.03 4.91 -7.70
N LYS A 161 -27.22 6.23 -7.56
CA LYS A 161 -26.82 7.20 -8.60
C LYS A 161 -25.32 7.30 -8.72
N VAL A 162 -24.58 7.27 -7.62
CA VAL A 162 -23.09 7.22 -7.58
C VAL A 162 -22.58 6.07 -8.44
N ILE A 163 -23.09 4.85 -8.21
CA ILE A 163 -22.66 3.67 -8.96
C ILE A 163 -23.01 3.82 -10.46
N ARG A 164 -24.27 4.15 -10.78
CA ARG A 164 -24.69 4.29 -12.20
C ARG A 164 -23.93 5.37 -12.94
N SER A 165 -23.65 6.50 -12.30
CA SER A 165 -22.86 7.57 -12.92
C SER A 165 -21.41 7.15 -13.11
N GLY A 166 -20.82 6.45 -12.10
CA GLY A 166 -19.47 5.91 -12.18
C GLY A 166 -19.34 4.91 -13.33
N GLU A 167 -20.25 3.94 -13.46
CA GLU A 167 -20.24 2.96 -14.56
C GLU A 167 -20.36 3.63 -15.93
N ALA A 168 -21.27 4.60 -16.05
CA ALA A 168 -21.50 5.28 -17.31
C ALA A 168 -20.30 6.13 -17.78
N ILE A 169 -19.58 6.78 -16.87
CA ILE A 169 -18.40 7.57 -17.22
C ILE A 169 -17.16 6.68 -17.40
N LEU A 170 -17.00 5.64 -16.57
CA LEU A 170 -15.90 4.69 -16.69
C LEU A 170 -15.88 4.03 -18.07
N ALA A 171 -17.03 3.60 -18.57
CA ALA A 171 -17.16 3.03 -19.91
C ALA A 171 -16.77 3.99 -21.06
N LYS A 172 -16.70 5.31 -20.78
CA LYS A 172 -16.30 6.34 -21.75
C LYS A 172 -14.84 6.75 -21.63
N THR A 173 -14.10 6.29 -20.63
CA THR A 173 -12.68 6.64 -20.44
C THR A 173 -11.80 6.28 -21.65
N PRO A 174 -12.05 5.17 -22.40
CA PRO A 174 -11.29 4.88 -23.61
C PRO A 174 -11.49 5.92 -24.73
N ASP A 175 -12.64 6.57 -24.79
CA ASP A 175 -12.88 7.64 -25.79
C ASP A 175 -12.19 8.96 -25.44
N MET A 176 -11.72 9.11 -24.20
CA MET A 176 -11.06 10.32 -23.69
C MET A 176 -9.53 10.18 -23.67
N LEU A 177 -9.01 8.97 -23.56
CA LEU A 177 -7.58 8.68 -23.46
C LEU A 177 -7.16 7.71 -24.56
N PRO A 178 -6.36 8.13 -25.54
CA PRO A 178 -5.97 7.27 -26.67
C PRO A 178 -5.33 5.94 -26.25
N ALA A 179 -4.51 5.94 -25.20
CA ALA A 179 -3.86 4.73 -24.68
C ALA A 179 -4.87 3.67 -24.22
N LEU A 180 -5.93 4.07 -23.52
CA LEU A 180 -7.00 3.16 -23.09
C LEU A 180 -7.79 2.62 -24.29
N LYS A 181 -8.01 3.45 -25.29
CA LYS A 181 -8.71 3.06 -26.51
C LYS A 181 -7.91 2.02 -27.32
N GLN A 182 -6.61 2.22 -27.44
CA GLN A 182 -5.71 1.28 -28.13
C GLN A 182 -5.66 -0.06 -27.40
N ALA A 183 -5.59 -0.04 -26.08
CA ALA A 183 -5.58 -1.26 -25.27
C ALA A 183 -6.97 -1.92 -25.11
N GLY A 184 -8.04 -1.28 -25.52
CA GLY A 184 -9.41 -1.78 -25.39
C GLY A 184 -9.90 -1.93 -23.95
N VAL A 185 -9.35 -1.14 -23.02
CA VAL A 185 -9.64 -1.21 -21.58
C VAL A 185 -10.15 0.12 -21.04
N VAL A 186 -10.81 0.08 -19.88
CA VAL A 186 -11.20 1.26 -19.11
C VAL A 186 -10.08 1.70 -18.16
N ASP A 187 -10.19 2.92 -17.60
CA ASP A 187 -9.22 3.42 -16.62
C ASP A 187 -9.20 2.55 -15.35
N SER A 188 -8.03 2.01 -15.01
CA SER A 188 -7.82 1.12 -13.87
C SER A 188 -8.10 1.82 -12.54
N GLY A 189 -7.65 3.06 -12.35
CA GLY A 189 -7.91 3.87 -11.16
C GLY A 189 -9.38 4.19 -10.98
N GLY A 190 -10.09 4.53 -12.06
CA GLY A 190 -11.54 4.73 -12.06
C GLY A 190 -12.31 3.47 -11.74
N GLN A 191 -11.87 2.31 -12.24
CA GLN A 191 -12.45 1.01 -11.89
C GLN A 191 -12.25 0.72 -10.39
N GLY A 192 -11.05 0.95 -9.85
CA GLY A 192 -10.77 0.78 -8.42
C GLY A 192 -11.64 1.66 -7.54
N LEU A 193 -11.77 2.94 -7.86
CA LEU A 193 -12.64 3.88 -7.14
C LEU A 193 -14.12 3.44 -7.16
N LEU A 194 -14.61 3.02 -8.33
CA LEU A 194 -15.97 2.52 -8.47
C LEU A 194 -16.20 1.25 -7.64
N THR A 195 -15.18 0.38 -7.55
CA THR A 195 -15.22 -0.82 -6.72
C THR A 195 -15.33 -0.47 -5.23
N VAL A 196 -14.59 0.52 -4.74
CA VAL A 196 -14.73 1.04 -3.36
C VAL A 196 -16.15 1.52 -3.11
N PHE A 197 -16.73 2.33 -4.00
CA PHE A 197 -18.11 2.81 -3.83
C PHE A 197 -19.16 1.69 -3.92
N LYS A 198 -18.94 0.65 -4.70
CA LYS A 198 -19.80 -0.56 -4.71
C LYS A 198 -19.77 -1.25 -3.34
N GLY A 199 -18.62 -1.38 -2.72
CA GLY A 199 -18.50 -1.88 -1.36
C GLY A 199 -19.22 -1.00 -0.34
N TRP A 200 -19.10 0.32 -0.44
CA TRP A 200 -19.83 1.26 0.42
C TRP A 200 -21.35 1.08 0.30
N ARG A 201 -21.87 0.96 -0.93
CA ARG A 201 -23.29 0.72 -1.16
C ARG A 201 -23.76 -0.62 -0.62
N ALA A 202 -22.97 -1.68 -0.79
CA ALA A 202 -23.29 -3.02 -0.28
C ALA A 202 -23.44 -3.01 1.25
N ALA A 203 -22.46 -2.44 1.97
CA ALA A 203 -22.52 -2.32 3.43
C ALA A 203 -23.70 -1.43 3.89
N PHE A 204 -23.96 -0.33 3.20
CA PHE A 204 -25.13 0.51 3.49
C PHE A 204 -26.45 -0.28 3.37
N ASN A 205 -26.55 -1.23 2.47
CA ASN A 205 -27.70 -2.13 2.32
C ASN A 205 -27.69 -3.31 3.32
N GLY A 206 -26.70 -3.39 4.21
CA GLY A 206 -26.54 -4.49 5.17
C GLY A 206 -25.93 -5.78 4.58
N GLU A 207 -25.35 -5.69 3.37
CA GLU A 207 -24.60 -6.80 2.76
C GLU A 207 -23.22 -6.87 3.37
N LYS A 208 -22.77 -8.06 3.80
CA LYS A 208 -21.42 -8.29 4.29
C LYS A 208 -20.52 -8.70 3.12
N ILE A 209 -19.44 -7.96 2.92
CA ILE A 209 -18.36 -8.33 2.01
C ILE A 209 -17.28 -8.97 2.88
N GLU A 210 -17.10 -10.27 2.74
CA GLU A 210 -16.12 -11.04 3.51
C GLU A 210 -14.70 -10.57 3.18
N GLU A 211 -13.85 -10.56 4.18
CA GLU A 211 -12.42 -10.35 4.01
C GLU A 211 -11.85 -11.54 3.23
N THR A 212 -11.12 -11.28 2.16
CA THR A 212 -10.42 -12.34 1.43
C THR A 212 -9.37 -12.91 2.39
N ALA A 213 -9.52 -14.17 2.76
CA ALA A 213 -8.53 -14.87 3.57
C ALA A 213 -7.21 -14.96 2.80
N VAL A 214 -6.37 -13.95 2.93
CA VAL A 214 -4.93 -14.10 2.73
C VAL A 214 -4.43 -14.73 4.01
N ASP A 215 -3.86 -15.91 3.86
CA ASP A 215 -3.30 -16.77 4.89
C ASP A 215 -2.38 -15.97 5.85
N VAL A 216 -2.95 -15.40 6.88
CA VAL A 216 -2.29 -14.99 8.11
C VAL A 216 -3.14 -15.61 9.20
N GLY A 217 -2.71 -16.79 9.65
CA GLY A 217 -3.37 -17.48 10.74
C GLY A 217 -3.63 -16.54 11.92
N ASN A 218 -4.90 -16.32 12.17
CA ASN A 218 -5.38 -16.16 13.53
C ASN A 218 -6.90 -16.29 13.53
N ALA A 219 -7.32 -17.34 14.21
CA ALA A 219 -8.69 -17.62 14.55
C ALA A 219 -9.30 -16.45 15.34
N ALA A 220 -10.58 -16.19 15.08
CA ALA A 220 -11.39 -15.32 15.91
C ALA A 220 -11.42 -15.89 17.36
N THR A 221 -10.63 -15.32 18.23
CA THR A 221 -10.75 -15.50 19.67
C THR A 221 -11.79 -14.51 20.16
N PHE A 222 -12.89 -15.02 20.67
CA PHE A 222 -13.70 -14.29 21.63
C PHE A 222 -12.88 -14.23 22.93
N GLU A 223 -12.17 -13.12 23.11
CA GLU A 223 -11.44 -12.86 24.34
C GLU A 223 -12.45 -12.53 25.45
N PHE A 224 -12.46 -13.38 26.50
CA PHE A 224 -12.85 -12.89 27.81
C PHE A 224 -11.68 -12.04 28.31
N GLU A 225 -11.92 -10.74 28.55
CA GLU A 225 -10.99 -9.91 29.29
C GLU A 225 -10.81 -10.49 30.69
N GLU A 226 -9.77 -11.26 30.89
CA GLU A 226 -9.27 -11.58 32.23
C GLU A 226 -8.20 -10.53 32.56
N ASP A 227 -8.51 -9.76 33.59
CA ASP A 227 -7.64 -8.80 34.24
C ASP A 227 -6.50 -9.55 34.96
N HIS A 228 -5.43 -9.88 34.24
CA HIS A 228 -4.23 -10.58 34.74
C HIS A 228 -3.06 -9.64 34.98
N ASP A 229 -3.30 -8.48 35.60
CA ASP A 229 -2.24 -7.57 36.03
C ASP A 229 -1.75 -7.82 37.47
N SER A 230 -1.88 -9.06 37.96
CA SER A 230 -1.30 -9.44 39.24
C SER A 230 0.04 -10.15 39.06
N LEU A 231 1.06 -9.65 39.74
CA LEU A 231 2.42 -10.19 39.84
C LEU A 231 2.48 -11.56 40.54
N GLU A 232 1.37 -12.26 40.70
CA GLU A 232 1.28 -13.56 41.40
C GLU A 232 1.79 -14.71 40.52
N GLU A 233 2.47 -15.66 41.14
CA GLU A 233 3.04 -16.85 40.54
C GLU A 233 1.94 -17.73 39.94
N ILE A 234 2.02 -18.10 38.65
CA ILE A 234 1.04 -18.98 37.99
C ILE A 234 1.04 -20.34 38.67
N LYS A 235 0.02 -20.61 39.49
CA LYS A 235 -0.14 -21.86 40.25
C LYS A 235 -0.53 -23.02 39.34
N PHE A 236 -1.40 -22.80 38.35
CA PHE A 236 -1.86 -23.78 37.39
C PHE A 236 -1.41 -23.34 35.97
N LYS A 237 -0.70 -24.23 35.27
CA LYS A 237 0.02 -23.89 34.04
C LYS A 237 -0.83 -23.92 32.80
N TYR A 238 -1.92 -24.68 32.79
CA TYR A 238 -2.71 -24.91 31.59
C TYR A 238 -4.11 -24.33 31.73
N CYS A 239 -4.48 -23.42 30.83
CA CYS A 239 -5.87 -23.08 30.57
C CYS A 239 -6.47 -24.19 29.70
N THR A 240 -7.57 -24.77 30.15
CA THR A 240 -8.21 -25.89 29.46
C THR A 240 -9.67 -25.55 29.21
N GLU A 241 -10.03 -25.44 27.95
CA GLU A 241 -11.40 -25.13 27.52
C GLU A 241 -11.94 -26.21 26.61
N PHE A 242 -13.21 -26.49 26.73
CA PHE A 242 -13.92 -27.44 25.87
C PHE A 242 -15.43 -27.31 26.04
N ILE A 243 -16.17 -27.93 25.14
CA ILE A 243 -17.62 -28.02 25.18
C ILE A 243 -18.00 -29.50 25.29
N ILE A 244 -18.91 -29.82 26.18
CA ILE A 244 -19.54 -31.14 26.28
C ILE A 244 -20.91 -31.05 25.61
N GLN A 245 -21.13 -31.87 24.59
CA GLN A 245 -22.41 -32.04 23.91
C GLN A 245 -22.84 -33.50 23.89
N GLU A 246 -24.03 -33.78 23.39
CA GLU A 246 -24.58 -35.16 23.36
C GLU A 246 -24.38 -35.94 24.67
N MET A 247 -24.99 -35.41 25.73
CA MET A 247 -24.87 -36.00 27.08
C MET A 247 -25.21 -37.47 27.07
N ASN A 248 -24.41 -38.26 27.82
CA ASN A 248 -24.61 -39.70 27.97
C ASN A 248 -25.98 -39.98 28.59
N PRO A 249 -26.67 -41.06 28.15
CA PRO A 249 -27.97 -41.43 28.72
C PRO A 249 -27.90 -41.64 30.25
N GLY A 250 -28.75 -40.89 30.99
CA GLY A 250 -28.84 -40.99 32.46
C GLY A 250 -28.03 -39.95 33.23
N VAL A 251 -27.28 -39.04 32.54
CA VAL A 251 -26.62 -37.92 33.20
C VAL A 251 -27.65 -36.95 33.77
N THR A 252 -27.44 -36.54 35.02
CA THR A 252 -28.30 -35.66 35.79
C THR A 252 -27.59 -34.36 36.15
N GLU A 253 -28.32 -33.34 36.61
CA GLU A 253 -27.75 -32.08 37.10
C GLU A 253 -26.77 -32.30 38.27
N ASP A 254 -27.03 -33.30 39.10
CA ASP A 254 -26.11 -33.69 40.17
C ASP A 254 -24.78 -34.23 39.62
N ASP A 255 -24.76 -34.86 38.47
CA ASP A 255 -23.54 -35.33 37.82
C ASP A 255 -22.71 -34.16 37.32
N VAL A 256 -23.33 -33.14 36.73
CA VAL A 256 -22.66 -31.90 36.30
C VAL A 256 -22.12 -31.13 37.51
N ASN A 257 -22.86 -31.08 38.62
CA ASN A 257 -22.39 -30.47 39.88
C ASN A 257 -21.23 -31.24 40.51
N ARG A 258 -21.26 -32.56 40.45
CA ARG A 258 -20.14 -33.43 40.89
C ARG A 258 -18.91 -33.20 39.98
N PHE A 259 -19.10 -33.09 38.70
CA PHE A 259 -18.05 -32.78 37.76
C PHE A 259 -17.39 -31.42 38.06
N ARG A 260 -18.18 -30.35 38.26
CA ARG A 260 -17.68 -29.03 38.69
C ARG A 260 -16.84 -29.14 39.98
N THR A 261 -17.34 -29.91 40.98
CA THR A 261 -16.63 -30.14 42.25
C THR A 261 -15.32 -30.92 42.05
N ARG A 262 -15.25 -31.83 41.08
CA ARG A 262 -14.01 -32.57 40.75
C ARG A 262 -12.98 -31.63 40.10
N LEU A 263 -13.41 -30.73 39.22
CA LEU A 263 -12.53 -29.73 38.57
C LEU A 263 -11.92 -28.77 39.60
N THR A 264 -12.71 -28.28 40.59
CA THR A 264 -12.19 -27.38 41.64
C THR A 264 -11.15 -28.04 42.55
N ARG A 265 -11.01 -29.37 42.54
CA ARG A 265 -9.96 -30.08 43.29
C ARG A 265 -8.64 -30.15 42.53
N ILE A 266 -8.66 -30.03 41.19
CA ILE A 266 -7.48 -30.17 40.33
C ILE A 266 -7.08 -28.85 39.67
N GLY A 267 -7.85 -27.76 39.89
CA GLY A 267 -7.62 -26.48 39.26
C GLY A 267 -8.35 -25.34 39.95
N ASP A 268 -8.16 -24.14 39.44
CA ASP A 268 -8.90 -22.93 39.76
C ASP A 268 -9.55 -22.31 38.50
N CYS A 269 -10.14 -21.12 38.62
CA CYS A 269 -10.89 -20.45 37.54
C CYS A 269 -11.92 -21.37 36.86
N VAL A 270 -12.57 -22.23 37.65
CA VAL A 270 -13.50 -23.26 37.14
C VAL A 270 -14.83 -22.63 36.74
N VAL A 271 -15.08 -22.57 35.45
CA VAL A 271 -16.35 -22.15 34.85
C VAL A 271 -16.99 -23.38 34.19
N VAL A 272 -18.20 -23.73 34.61
CA VAL A 272 -19.01 -24.80 34.02
C VAL A 272 -20.42 -24.24 33.84
N VAL A 273 -20.74 -23.86 32.59
CA VAL A 273 -22.02 -23.20 32.24
C VAL A 273 -22.67 -23.87 31.04
N GLY A 274 -23.97 -23.93 31.07
CA GLY A 274 -24.78 -24.54 30.01
C GLY A 274 -25.99 -25.29 30.54
N ASP A 275 -26.66 -26.01 29.67
CA ASP A 275 -27.79 -26.90 29.95
C ASP A 275 -27.49 -28.33 29.47
N PHE A 276 -28.49 -29.24 29.51
CA PHE A 276 -28.30 -30.63 29.07
C PHE A 276 -28.05 -30.82 27.57
N SER A 277 -28.14 -29.77 26.77
CA SER A 277 -27.82 -29.84 25.34
C SER A 277 -26.35 -29.47 25.06
N LEU A 278 -25.76 -28.57 25.90
CA LEU A 278 -24.41 -28.07 25.72
C LEU A 278 -23.86 -27.51 27.05
N VAL A 279 -22.70 -28.00 27.48
CA VAL A 279 -21.99 -27.48 28.68
C VAL A 279 -20.62 -26.95 28.25
N LYS A 280 -20.37 -25.66 28.40
CA LYS A 280 -19.06 -25.04 28.23
C LYS A 280 -18.26 -25.13 29.52
N VAL A 281 -17.01 -25.53 29.37
CA VAL A 281 -16.08 -25.73 30.50
C VAL A 281 -14.80 -24.92 30.25
N HIS A 282 -14.37 -24.22 31.33
CA HIS A 282 -13.08 -23.56 31.41
C HIS A 282 -12.47 -23.90 32.78
N VAL A 283 -11.20 -24.27 32.82
CA VAL A 283 -10.48 -24.56 34.06
C VAL A 283 -8.97 -24.31 33.88
N HIS A 284 -8.35 -23.65 34.86
CA HIS A 284 -6.90 -23.59 34.95
C HIS A 284 -6.39 -24.78 35.78
N THR A 285 -5.57 -25.65 35.22
CA THR A 285 -5.13 -26.88 35.87
C THR A 285 -3.71 -27.30 35.47
N ASN A 286 -3.07 -28.10 36.32
CA ASN A 286 -1.82 -28.77 35.92
C ASN A 286 -2.08 -30.19 35.36
N GLU A 287 -3.35 -30.63 35.36
CA GLU A 287 -3.76 -31.96 34.95
C GLU A 287 -4.89 -31.91 33.88
N PRO A 288 -4.66 -31.28 32.69
CA PRO A 288 -5.72 -31.11 31.68
C PRO A 288 -6.31 -32.45 31.22
N GLY A 289 -5.49 -33.49 31.14
CA GLY A 289 -5.96 -34.82 30.79
C GLY A 289 -7.00 -35.39 31.75
N LYS A 290 -6.92 -35.06 33.07
CA LYS A 290 -7.95 -35.46 34.04
C LYS A 290 -9.24 -34.68 33.89
N ALA A 291 -9.14 -33.37 33.56
CA ALA A 291 -10.31 -32.56 33.29
C ALA A 291 -11.11 -33.12 32.11
N LEU A 292 -10.42 -33.48 31.02
CA LEU A 292 -11.02 -34.10 29.83
C LEU A 292 -11.60 -35.51 30.17
N GLN A 293 -10.87 -36.32 30.95
CA GLN A 293 -11.34 -37.63 31.34
C GLN A 293 -12.67 -37.55 32.13
N TYR A 294 -12.77 -36.59 33.04
CA TYR A 294 -14.01 -36.37 33.83
C TYR A 294 -15.15 -35.89 32.94
N ALA A 295 -14.84 -35.07 31.92
CA ALA A 295 -15.82 -34.57 30.99
C ALA A 295 -16.37 -35.64 30.05
N CYS A 296 -15.54 -36.59 29.59
CA CYS A 296 -15.96 -37.76 28.79
C CYS A 296 -16.95 -38.67 29.50
N GLU A 297 -17.00 -38.63 30.85
CA GLU A 297 -18.00 -39.36 31.61
C GLU A 297 -19.43 -38.78 31.44
N LEU A 298 -19.53 -37.51 31.02
CA LEU A 298 -20.78 -36.78 30.84
C LEU A 298 -21.31 -36.78 29.41
N GLY A 299 -20.45 -36.73 28.41
CA GLY A 299 -20.86 -36.65 27.00
C GLY A 299 -19.67 -36.53 26.04
N GLU A 300 -19.95 -36.17 24.80
CA GLU A 300 -18.93 -35.97 23.76
C GLU A 300 -18.27 -34.60 23.88
N LEU A 301 -16.94 -34.54 23.61
CA LEU A 301 -16.15 -33.32 23.74
C LEU A 301 -15.87 -32.70 22.35
N VAL A 302 -16.12 -31.39 22.23
CA VAL A 302 -15.80 -30.63 21.04
C VAL A 302 -15.11 -29.32 21.44
N ASN A 303 -14.45 -28.67 20.46
CA ASN A 303 -13.75 -27.40 20.63
C ASN A 303 -12.73 -27.41 21.78
N LEU A 304 -11.90 -28.46 21.81
CA LEU A 304 -10.86 -28.61 22.83
C LEU A 304 -9.72 -27.62 22.57
N LYS A 305 -9.41 -26.82 23.59
CA LYS A 305 -8.29 -25.90 23.61
C LYS A 305 -7.52 -26.07 24.92
N ILE A 306 -6.20 -26.20 24.83
CA ILE A 306 -5.30 -26.31 25.99
C ILE A 306 -4.10 -25.43 25.75
N ASP A 307 -4.04 -24.30 26.46
CA ASP A 307 -2.96 -23.33 26.33
C ASP A 307 -2.02 -23.39 27.54
N ASN A 308 -0.73 -23.18 27.29
CA ASN A 308 0.26 -23.12 28.36
C ASN A 308 0.51 -21.67 28.79
N MET A 309 -0.27 -21.21 29.80
CA MET A 309 -0.18 -19.83 30.31
C MET A 309 1.22 -19.46 30.84
N ALA A 310 2.00 -20.43 31.31
CA ALA A 310 3.36 -20.19 31.76
C ALA A 310 4.32 -19.90 30.56
N GLU A 311 4.04 -20.44 29.38
CA GLU A 311 4.77 -20.18 28.13
C GLU A 311 4.35 -18.84 27.53
N GLU A 312 3.06 -18.56 27.49
CA GLU A 312 2.52 -17.26 27.07
C GLU A 312 3.07 -16.11 27.91
N ARG A 313 3.14 -16.30 29.23
CA ARG A 313 3.75 -15.29 30.11
C ARG A 313 5.23 -15.09 29.84
N ARG A 314 5.99 -16.17 29.58
CA ARG A 314 7.42 -16.06 29.22
C ARG A 314 7.59 -15.32 27.91
N GLU A 315 6.72 -15.60 26.95
CA GLU A 315 6.73 -14.92 25.66
C GLU A 315 6.37 -13.43 25.79
N ARG A 316 5.32 -13.08 26.55
CA ARG A 316 4.96 -11.68 26.87
C ARG A 316 6.07 -10.93 27.60
N LEU A 317 6.74 -11.58 28.56
CA LEU A 317 7.89 -10.98 29.26
C LEU A 317 9.06 -10.75 28.32
N ARG A 318 9.33 -11.69 27.41
CA ARG A 318 10.37 -11.53 26.38
C ARG A 318 10.04 -10.39 25.43
N GLN A 319 8.80 -10.34 24.94
CA GLN A 319 8.33 -9.24 24.08
C GLN A 319 8.35 -7.88 24.81
N ALA A 320 8.00 -7.85 26.09
CA ALA A 320 8.09 -6.65 26.91
C ALA A 320 9.54 -6.20 27.13
N GLU A 321 10.47 -7.15 27.35
CA GLU A 321 11.91 -6.86 27.45
C GLU A 321 12.49 -6.40 26.13
N GLU A 322 12.07 -7.00 25.01
CA GLU A 322 12.45 -6.58 23.65
C GLU A 322 11.88 -5.20 23.33
N ALA A 323 10.63 -4.94 23.67
CA ALA A 323 10.00 -3.64 23.52
C ALA A 323 10.64 -2.56 24.40
N GLN A 324 11.02 -2.89 25.65
CA GLN A 324 11.77 -1.97 26.52
C GLN A 324 13.17 -1.67 25.96
N LYS A 325 13.87 -2.69 25.47
CA LYS A 325 15.18 -2.49 24.81
C LYS A 325 15.07 -1.66 23.53
N ALA A 326 14.02 -1.90 22.74
CA ALA A 326 13.74 -1.11 21.54
C ALA A 326 13.39 0.35 21.89
N ALA A 327 12.58 0.56 22.95
CA ALA A 327 12.24 1.91 23.44
C ALA A 327 13.46 2.64 24.03
N GLU A 328 14.35 1.92 24.73
CA GLU A 328 15.58 2.48 25.28
C GLU A 328 16.58 2.81 24.16
N LEU A 329 16.70 1.95 23.14
CA LEU A 329 17.51 2.21 21.95
C LEU A 329 16.95 3.41 21.17
N LYS A 330 15.62 3.50 21.04
CA LYS A 330 14.95 4.63 20.39
C LYS A 330 15.17 5.92 21.18
N ARG A 331 15.10 5.88 22.52
CA ARG A 331 15.40 7.04 23.38
C ARG A 331 16.86 7.46 23.29
N GLN A 332 17.81 6.50 23.25
CA GLN A 332 19.24 6.79 23.04
C GLN A 332 19.50 7.36 21.64
N GLN A 333 18.75 6.90 20.60
CA GLN A 333 18.79 7.48 19.27
C GLN A 333 18.17 8.89 19.24
N GLU A 334 17.07 9.12 19.97
CA GLU A 334 16.45 10.43 20.11
C GLU A 334 17.33 11.42 20.92
N GLU A 335 17.99 10.95 21.99
CA GLU A 335 18.96 11.74 22.76
C GLU A 335 20.24 12.01 21.94
N ALA A 336 20.69 11.05 21.13
CA ALA A 336 21.78 11.24 20.17
C ALA A 336 21.36 12.18 19.02
N ALA A 337 20.14 12.08 18.54
CA ALA A 337 19.57 13.00 17.54
C ALA A 337 19.42 14.43 18.08
N GLN A 338 18.98 14.60 19.35
CA GLN A 338 18.93 15.92 20.00
C GLN A 338 20.33 16.51 20.26
N SER A 339 21.34 15.68 20.53
CA SER A 339 22.73 16.17 20.61
C SER A 339 23.35 16.40 19.23
N ALA A 340 22.82 15.81 18.17
CA ALA A 340 23.21 16.05 16.77
C ALA A 340 22.48 17.24 16.13
N GLU A 341 21.44 17.79 16.76
CA GLU A 341 20.82 19.07 16.35
C GLU A 341 21.79 20.26 16.37
N GLU A 342 22.96 20.13 17.02
CA GLU A 342 23.99 21.16 17.01
C GLU A 342 24.88 21.16 15.76
N GLU A 343 24.85 20.10 14.90
CA GLU A 343 25.62 20.05 13.64
C GLU A 343 24.84 19.37 12.49
N LEU A 344 23.66 19.90 12.14
CA LEU A 344 22.99 19.46 10.90
C LEU A 344 23.87 19.84 9.69
N LYS A 345 24.08 18.89 8.77
CA LYS A 345 24.63 19.18 7.44
C LYS A 345 23.75 20.20 6.74
N GLU A 346 24.32 21.01 5.87
CA GLU A 346 23.53 21.97 5.07
C GLU A 346 22.57 21.22 4.16
N TYR A 347 23.05 20.18 3.48
CA TYR A 347 22.32 19.37 2.50
C TYR A 347 22.39 17.89 2.82
N GLY A 348 21.32 17.18 2.47
CA GLY A 348 21.26 15.73 2.45
C GLY A 348 20.44 15.23 1.26
N MET A 349 20.56 13.94 0.95
CA MET A 349 19.92 13.35 -0.20
C MET A 349 19.24 12.03 0.15
N VAL A 350 18.03 11.84 -0.39
CA VAL A 350 17.26 10.60 -0.34
C VAL A 350 16.97 10.16 -1.75
N ALA A 351 17.31 8.92 -2.13
CA ALA A 351 16.98 8.36 -3.43
C ALA A 351 16.07 7.15 -3.29
N VAL A 352 15.06 7.06 -4.15
CA VAL A 352 14.29 5.82 -4.31
C VAL A 352 15.00 4.95 -5.33
N SER A 353 15.29 3.71 -4.97
CA SER A 353 16.02 2.77 -5.84
C SER A 353 15.60 1.33 -5.59
N LEU A 354 15.68 0.52 -6.63
CA LEU A 354 15.47 -0.92 -6.57
C LEU A 354 16.62 -1.61 -7.31
N GLY A 355 17.32 -2.49 -6.62
CA GLY A 355 18.49 -3.20 -7.09
C GLY A 355 19.75 -2.84 -6.30
N GLU A 356 20.50 -3.87 -5.91
CA GLU A 356 21.70 -3.70 -5.06
C GLU A 356 22.78 -2.85 -5.73
N GLY A 357 22.94 -2.98 -7.06
CA GLY A 357 23.92 -2.22 -7.82
C GLY A 357 23.61 -0.72 -7.81
N PHE A 358 22.38 -0.34 -8.12
CA PHE A 358 21.97 1.07 -8.08
C PHE A 358 22.04 1.67 -6.68
N SER A 359 21.66 0.91 -5.64
CA SER A 359 21.79 1.36 -4.26
C SER A 359 23.27 1.60 -3.88
N GLY A 360 24.18 0.75 -4.36
CA GLY A 360 25.62 0.95 -4.23
C GLY A 360 26.09 2.24 -4.91
N ILE A 361 25.72 2.46 -6.17
CA ILE A 361 26.09 3.66 -6.93
C ILE A 361 25.62 4.94 -6.21
N PHE A 362 24.37 5.01 -5.73
CA PHE A 362 23.88 6.17 -4.99
C PHE A 362 24.63 6.39 -3.68
N THR A 363 24.96 5.30 -2.96
CA THR A 363 25.73 5.39 -1.72
C THR A 363 27.15 5.93 -1.98
N ASP A 364 27.81 5.43 -3.04
CA ASP A 364 29.15 5.88 -3.44
C ASP A 364 29.15 7.35 -3.90
N LEU A 365 28.06 7.82 -4.47
CA LEU A 365 27.85 9.23 -4.85
C LEU A 365 27.48 10.13 -3.65
N GLY A 366 27.33 9.56 -2.43
CA GLY A 366 27.09 10.32 -1.21
C GLY A 366 25.62 10.57 -0.90
N VAL A 367 24.69 9.80 -1.45
CA VAL A 367 23.28 9.82 -1.05
C VAL A 367 23.17 9.24 0.38
N ASP A 368 22.54 9.98 1.28
CA ASP A 368 22.49 9.65 2.72
C ASP A 368 21.53 8.51 3.04
N HIS A 369 20.44 8.36 2.27
CA HIS A 369 19.44 7.31 2.52
C HIS A 369 18.81 6.80 1.23
N ILE A 370 18.68 5.47 1.13
CA ILE A 370 18.01 4.80 0.01
C ILE A 370 16.66 4.27 0.50
N VAL A 371 15.60 4.65 -0.18
CA VAL A 371 14.27 4.07 0.01
C VAL A 371 14.10 2.95 -0.99
N GLU A 372 13.98 1.73 -0.51
CA GLU A 372 13.72 0.59 -1.40
C GLU A 372 12.33 0.70 -2.02
N GLY A 373 12.27 0.62 -3.33
CA GLY A 373 11.03 0.69 -4.08
C GLY A 373 11.23 1.18 -5.51
N GLY A 374 10.14 1.25 -6.22
CA GLY A 374 10.16 1.71 -7.61
C GLY A 374 9.08 1.04 -8.45
N GLN A 375 9.44 0.11 -9.33
CA GLN A 375 8.55 -0.35 -10.40
C GLN A 375 7.51 -1.38 -9.94
N THR A 376 7.84 -2.25 -8.99
CA THR A 376 6.95 -3.31 -8.51
C THR A 376 6.30 -2.99 -7.16
N MET A 377 6.90 -2.12 -6.39
CA MET A 377 6.40 -1.70 -5.08
C MET A 377 6.78 -0.23 -4.84
N ASN A 378 5.82 0.68 -5.05
CA ASN A 378 6.05 2.09 -4.78
C ASN A 378 6.12 2.33 -3.27
N PRO A 379 7.09 3.12 -2.77
CA PRO A 379 7.14 3.52 -1.38
C PRO A 379 5.91 4.35 -1.01
N SER A 380 5.50 4.27 0.26
CA SER A 380 4.43 5.11 0.78
C SER A 380 4.94 6.53 1.07
N ILE A 381 4.01 7.45 1.29
CA ILE A 381 4.35 8.80 1.78
C ILE A 381 5.07 8.69 3.13
N GLU A 382 4.66 7.77 4.00
CA GLU A 382 5.28 7.52 5.31
C GLU A 382 6.73 7.03 5.17
N ASP A 383 7.00 6.08 4.26
CA ASP A 383 8.37 5.57 4.01
C ASP A 383 9.32 6.71 3.59
N ILE A 384 8.85 7.64 2.73
CA ILE A 384 9.64 8.79 2.28
C ILE A 384 9.83 9.81 3.42
N LEU A 385 8.79 10.06 4.23
CA LEU A 385 8.88 10.95 5.39
C LEU A 385 9.88 10.44 6.43
N GLU A 386 9.85 9.13 6.72
CA GLU A 386 10.81 8.50 7.64
C GLU A 386 12.23 8.60 7.12
N ALA A 387 12.44 8.37 5.82
CA ALA A 387 13.75 8.54 5.20
C ALA A 387 14.27 9.98 5.32
N VAL A 388 13.44 10.96 4.99
CA VAL A 388 13.77 12.39 5.11
C VAL A 388 14.07 12.77 6.57
N ALA A 389 13.27 12.28 7.53
CA ALA A 389 13.49 12.53 8.95
C ALA A 389 14.80 11.92 9.46
N GLY A 390 15.20 10.76 8.91
CA GLY A 390 16.46 10.07 9.25
C GLY A 390 17.72 10.77 8.75
N VAL A 391 17.61 11.66 7.75
CA VAL A 391 18.77 12.41 7.23
C VAL A 391 19.07 13.62 8.11
N GLY A 392 20.28 13.71 8.67
CA GLY A 392 20.74 14.81 9.52
C GLY A 392 21.11 16.06 8.73
N ALA A 393 20.17 16.65 7.97
CA ALA A 393 20.40 17.83 7.14
C ALA A 393 19.28 18.87 7.28
N LYS A 394 19.59 20.15 6.99
CA LYS A 394 18.62 21.25 6.99
C LYS A 394 17.71 21.16 5.76
N THR A 395 18.29 20.97 4.59
CA THR A 395 17.57 20.79 3.33
C THR A 395 17.84 19.37 2.79
N VAL A 396 16.80 18.65 2.39
CA VAL A 396 16.91 17.29 1.85
C VAL A 396 16.42 17.26 0.41
N PHE A 397 17.29 16.85 -0.51
CA PHE A 397 16.93 16.58 -1.89
C PHE A 397 16.40 15.16 -2.01
N VAL A 398 15.21 15.01 -2.58
CA VAL A 398 14.57 13.70 -2.80
C VAL A 398 14.56 13.40 -4.29
N LEU A 399 15.12 12.24 -4.65
CA LEU A 399 15.19 11.71 -6.01
C LEU A 399 14.21 10.52 -6.12
N PRO A 400 12.99 10.73 -6.64
CA PRO A 400 11.98 9.68 -6.74
C PRO A 400 12.32 8.56 -7.71
N ASN A 401 13.08 8.84 -8.76
CA ASN A 401 13.57 7.92 -9.78
C ASN A 401 12.49 7.04 -10.44
N ASN A 402 11.24 7.43 -10.28
CA ASN A 402 10.07 6.80 -10.87
C ASN A 402 8.93 7.82 -10.94
N SER A 403 8.28 7.93 -12.10
CA SER A 403 7.17 8.86 -12.30
C SER A 403 5.97 8.60 -11.37
N ASN A 404 5.77 7.36 -10.90
CA ASN A 404 4.71 6.98 -9.96
C ASN A 404 5.02 7.40 -8.51
N VAL A 405 6.29 7.69 -8.20
CA VAL A 405 6.73 8.08 -6.86
C VAL A 405 6.76 9.60 -6.67
N ILE A 406 6.89 10.37 -7.77
CA ILE A 406 7.02 11.85 -7.72
C ILE A 406 5.88 12.49 -6.90
N LEU A 407 4.65 12.02 -7.10
CA LEU A 407 3.50 12.58 -6.40
C LEU A 407 3.53 12.26 -4.90
N ALA A 408 3.94 11.04 -4.53
CA ALA A 408 4.13 10.64 -3.13
C ALA A 408 5.25 11.46 -2.46
N ALA A 409 6.38 11.63 -3.15
CA ALA A 409 7.49 12.45 -2.67
C ALA A 409 7.09 13.93 -2.48
N SER A 410 6.31 14.48 -3.42
CA SER A 410 5.79 15.86 -3.30
C SER A 410 4.85 16.02 -2.11
N GLN A 411 4.00 15.02 -1.84
CA GLN A 411 3.14 15.05 -0.65
C GLN A 411 3.94 14.86 0.65
N ALA A 412 4.99 14.05 0.65
CA ALA A 412 5.91 13.95 1.78
C ALA A 412 6.61 15.28 2.05
N ALA A 413 7.07 15.98 1.01
CA ALA A 413 7.68 17.30 1.14
C ALA A 413 6.73 18.35 1.77
N GLU A 414 5.44 18.34 1.41
CA GLU A 414 4.43 19.23 2.01
C GLU A 414 4.15 18.95 3.50
N LEU A 415 4.40 17.72 3.93
CA LEU A 415 4.11 17.24 5.30
C LEU A 415 5.34 17.24 6.20
N SER A 416 6.53 17.39 5.63
CA SER A 416 7.79 17.41 6.35
C SER A 416 7.95 18.71 7.12
N ASP A 417 8.50 18.62 8.34
CA ASP A 417 8.92 19.79 9.12
C ASP A 417 10.25 20.39 8.63
N ARG A 418 10.92 19.73 7.67
CA ARG A 418 12.18 20.16 7.06
C ARG A 418 11.97 20.71 5.66
N GLU A 419 12.92 21.50 5.19
CA GLU A 419 12.94 21.90 3.78
C GLU A 419 13.27 20.70 2.90
N VAL A 420 12.32 20.30 2.05
CA VAL A 420 12.48 19.17 1.13
C VAL A 420 12.31 19.63 -0.30
N VAL A 421 13.31 19.32 -1.12
CA VAL A 421 13.34 19.62 -2.56
C VAL A 421 13.18 18.32 -3.34
N VAL A 422 12.04 18.13 -4.00
CA VAL A 422 11.79 16.96 -4.84
C VAL A 422 12.28 17.24 -6.26
N LEU A 423 13.22 16.42 -6.73
CA LEU A 423 13.73 16.48 -8.10
C LEU A 423 12.85 15.62 -9.02
N PRO A 424 12.51 16.07 -10.23
CA PRO A 424 11.55 15.37 -11.10
C PRO A 424 12.18 14.17 -11.86
N THR A 425 13.01 13.38 -11.18
CA THR A 425 13.68 12.21 -11.77
C THR A 425 12.69 11.07 -12.00
N LYS A 426 12.66 10.54 -13.22
CA LYS A 426 11.67 9.54 -13.66
C LYS A 426 12.24 8.12 -13.75
N ASN A 427 13.55 8.00 -13.69
CA ASN A 427 14.29 6.74 -13.65
C ASN A 427 15.61 6.94 -12.90
N VAL A 428 16.28 5.84 -12.62
CA VAL A 428 17.49 5.80 -11.81
C VAL A 428 18.67 6.54 -12.48
N ALA A 429 18.82 6.42 -13.80
CA ALA A 429 19.91 7.11 -14.52
C ALA A 429 19.76 8.63 -14.45
N MET A 430 18.54 9.16 -14.59
CA MET A 430 18.26 10.59 -14.34
C MET A 430 18.62 11.01 -12.91
N GLY A 431 18.38 10.12 -11.93
CA GLY A 431 18.77 10.36 -10.54
C GLY A 431 20.28 10.41 -10.35
N ILE A 432 21.01 9.52 -11.00
CA ILE A 432 22.48 9.49 -10.96
C ILE A 432 23.04 10.78 -11.57
N GLY A 433 22.59 11.19 -12.77
CA GLY A 433 23.00 12.45 -13.39
C GLY A 433 22.69 13.67 -12.51
N ALA A 434 21.53 13.68 -11.84
CA ALA A 434 21.19 14.73 -10.89
C ALA A 434 22.18 14.80 -9.71
N VAL A 435 22.52 13.65 -9.10
CA VAL A 435 23.45 13.62 -7.95
C VAL A 435 24.85 14.06 -8.36
N ILE A 436 25.33 13.69 -9.55
CA ILE A 436 26.63 14.13 -10.08
C ILE A 436 26.72 15.65 -10.21
N ALA A 437 25.61 16.32 -10.55
CA ALA A 437 25.55 17.76 -10.70
C ALA A 437 25.43 18.54 -9.38
N PHE A 438 25.30 17.84 -8.25
CA PHE A 438 25.18 18.48 -6.93
C PHE A 438 26.48 19.20 -6.54
N ASN A 439 26.35 20.43 -6.04
CA ASN A 439 27.45 21.23 -5.53
C ASN A 439 27.18 21.66 -4.06
N PRO A 440 27.93 21.17 -3.08
CA PRO A 440 27.72 21.50 -1.66
C PRO A 440 27.96 22.99 -1.33
N GLU A 441 28.64 23.74 -2.19
CA GLU A 441 28.91 25.19 -2.00
C GLU A 441 27.84 26.08 -2.64
N ALA A 442 26.92 25.52 -3.46
CA ALA A 442 25.85 26.25 -4.13
C ALA A 442 24.61 26.36 -3.22
N SER A 443 23.76 27.35 -3.49
CA SER A 443 22.48 27.50 -2.81
C SER A 443 21.49 26.37 -3.16
N VAL A 444 20.42 26.22 -2.36
CA VAL A 444 19.34 25.25 -2.62
C VAL A 444 18.78 25.41 -4.04
N GLU A 445 18.52 26.65 -4.45
CA GLU A 445 17.91 26.92 -5.75
C GLU A 445 18.88 26.63 -6.91
N GLU A 446 20.16 26.99 -6.78
CA GLU A 446 21.18 26.68 -7.77
C GLU A 446 21.37 25.17 -7.93
N ASN A 447 21.38 24.42 -6.80
CA ASN A 447 21.44 22.97 -6.82
C ASN A 447 20.18 22.38 -7.47
N ARG A 448 18.99 22.87 -7.09
CA ARG A 448 17.72 22.42 -7.70
C ARG A 448 17.72 22.58 -9.21
N GLU A 449 18.17 23.76 -9.71
CA GLU A 449 18.24 24.03 -11.14
C GLU A 449 19.30 23.17 -11.83
N ALA A 450 20.51 23.07 -11.29
CA ALA A 450 21.61 22.29 -11.87
C ALA A 450 21.29 20.79 -11.91
N MET A 451 20.83 20.23 -10.80
CA MET A 451 20.46 18.81 -10.68
C MET A 451 19.27 18.46 -11.60
N THR A 452 18.27 19.35 -11.69
CA THR A 452 17.14 19.14 -12.62
C THR A 452 17.59 19.19 -14.07
N ALA A 453 18.42 20.16 -14.44
CA ALA A 453 18.93 20.29 -15.79
C ALA A 453 19.79 19.08 -16.20
N ALA A 454 20.65 18.60 -15.31
CA ALA A 454 21.45 17.39 -15.55
C ALA A 454 20.55 16.15 -15.72
N ALA A 455 19.55 15.98 -14.85
CA ALA A 455 18.58 14.88 -15.00
C ALA A 455 17.84 14.90 -16.35
N GLU A 456 17.47 16.08 -16.83
CA GLU A 456 16.75 16.25 -18.10
C GLU A 456 17.64 15.98 -19.33
N GLN A 457 18.97 16.09 -19.20
CA GLN A 457 19.91 15.77 -20.29
C GLN A 457 20.10 14.26 -20.45
N VAL A 458 19.90 13.46 -19.40
CA VAL A 458 20.04 12.01 -19.46
C VAL A 458 18.91 11.39 -20.27
N LYS A 459 19.25 10.87 -21.44
CA LYS A 459 18.35 10.09 -22.28
C LYS A 459 18.42 8.62 -21.87
N THR A 460 17.28 7.92 -21.88
CA THR A 460 17.25 6.54 -21.39
C THR A 460 16.46 5.61 -22.27
N GLY A 461 16.98 4.41 -22.46
CA GLY A 461 16.30 3.26 -23.06
C GLY A 461 16.16 2.13 -22.04
N GLN A 462 15.03 1.46 -22.04
CA GLN A 462 14.72 0.35 -21.13
C GLN A 462 14.37 -0.89 -21.93
N ILE A 463 14.98 -2.03 -21.62
CA ILE A 463 14.73 -3.30 -22.29
C ILE A 463 14.07 -4.26 -21.30
N THR A 464 12.87 -4.71 -21.63
CA THR A 464 12.06 -5.62 -20.82
C THR A 464 11.29 -6.60 -21.71
N PHE A 465 10.36 -7.36 -21.15
CA PHE A 465 9.51 -8.30 -21.88
C PHE A 465 8.04 -7.94 -21.77
N ALA A 466 7.27 -8.33 -22.78
CA ALA A 466 5.82 -8.17 -22.78
C ALA A 466 5.17 -9.24 -21.90
N VAL A 467 4.35 -8.83 -20.94
CA VAL A 467 3.64 -9.75 -20.02
C VAL A 467 2.31 -10.27 -20.59
N ARG A 468 1.89 -9.80 -21.78
CA ARG A 468 0.68 -10.23 -22.47
C ARG A 468 0.67 -9.77 -23.93
N ASP A 469 -0.25 -10.35 -24.71
CA ASP A 469 -0.52 -9.91 -26.08
C ASP A 469 -1.15 -8.51 -26.07
N THR A 470 -0.61 -7.60 -26.89
CA THR A 470 -1.13 -6.25 -27.08
C THR A 470 -0.80 -5.72 -28.47
N VAL A 471 -1.46 -4.63 -28.85
CA VAL A 471 -1.12 -3.87 -30.08
C VAL A 471 -0.79 -2.45 -29.66
N PHE A 472 0.38 -1.96 -30.01
CA PHE A 472 0.84 -0.62 -29.72
C PHE A 472 1.32 0.06 -31.00
N GLU A 473 0.71 1.19 -31.39
CA GLU A 473 1.04 1.98 -32.58
C GLU A 473 1.29 1.10 -33.85
N ASP A 474 0.36 0.21 -34.19
CA ASP A 474 0.43 -0.73 -35.31
C ASP A 474 1.45 -1.90 -35.16
N LYS A 475 2.13 -2.03 -34.01
CA LYS A 475 2.99 -3.18 -33.70
C LYS A 475 2.20 -4.23 -32.93
N GLU A 476 2.10 -5.44 -33.46
CA GLU A 476 1.61 -6.60 -32.71
C GLU A 476 2.70 -7.08 -31.76
N ILE A 477 2.43 -7.09 -30.48
CA ILE A 477 3.33 -7.53 -29.42
C ILE A 477 2.71 -8.76 -28.77
N LYS A 478 3.46 -9.85 -28.67
CA LYS A 478 3.03 -11.09 -28.02
C LYS A 478 3.65 -11.22 -26.66
N GLU A 479 2.98 -11.96 -25.78
CA GLU A 479 3.52 -12.32 -24.48
C GLU A 479 4.90 -12.99 -24.65
N GLY A 480 5.89 -12.49 -23.90
CA GLY A 480 7.28 -12.92 -23.96
C GLY A 480 8.13 -12.26 -25.05
N ASP A 481 7.57 -11.41 -25.92
CA ASP A 481 8.40 -10.59 -26.82
C ASP A 481 9.23 -9.61 -26.01
N ILE A 482 10.46 -9.36 -26.48
CA ILE A 482 11.35 -8.35 -25.90
C ILE A 482 10.97 -6.97 -26.47
N ILE A 483 10.82 -6.00 -25.60
CA ILE A 483 10.46 -4.63 -25.95
C ILE A 483 11.53 -3.64 -25.49
N GLY A 484 11.87 -2.72 -26.39
CA GLY A 484 12.73 -1.57 -26.13
C GLY A 484 11.89 -0.31 -26.00
N ILE A 485 12.01 0.39 -24.86
CA ILE A 485 11.22 1.56 -24.52
C ILE A 485 12.14 2.77 -24.42
N HIS A 486 11.81 3.83 -25.14
CA HIS A 486 12.47 5.13 -25.04
C HIS A 486 11.42 6.23 -24.89
N ASN A 487 11.64 7.17 -23.96
CA ASN A 487 10.70 8.28 -23.66
C ASN A 487 9.25 7.82 -23.39
N GLY A 488 9.07 6.64 -22.79
CA GLY A 488 7.76 6.07 -22.50
C GLY A 488 7.01 5.51 -23.71
N ARG A 489 7.70 5.27 -24.84
CA ARG A 489 7.17 4.65 -26.05
C ARG A 489 7.91 3.37 -26.38
N ILE A 490 7.21 2.40 -26.92
CA ILE A 490 7.80 1.16 -27.41
C ILE A 490 8.37 1.43 -28.81
N GLU A 491 9.68 1.61 -28.89
CA GLU A 491 10.37 1.90 -30.15
C GLU A 491 10.70 0.60 -30.89
N VAL A 492 11.12 -0.43 -30.19
CA VAL A 492 11.62 -1.68 -30.76
C VAL A 492 10.90 -2.88 -30.14
N VAL A 493 10.58 -3.90 -30.99
CA VAL A 493 9.96 -5.16 -30.54
C VAL A 493 10.63 -6.32 -31.25
N GLY A 494 11.02 -7.36 -30.54
CA GLY A 494 11.63 -8.58 -31.10
C GLY A 494 11.74 -9.70 -30.10
N ARG A 495 12.68 -10.63 -30.35
CA ARG A 495 12.84 -11.84 -29.52
C ARG A 495 14.24 -11.98 -28.90
N SER A 496 15.18 -11.21 -29.38
CA SER A 496 16.56 -11.23 -28.90
C SER A 496 16.79 -9.99 -28.04
N ILE A 497 17.15 -10.19 -26.77
CA ILE A 497 17.49 -9.09 -25.84
C ILE A 497 18.65 -8.27 -26.42
N HIS A 498 19.67 -8.94 -26.95
CA HIS A 498 20.88 -8.34 -27.50
C HIS A 498 20.57 -7.44 -28.69
N ASP A 499 19.82 -7.97 -29.70
CA ASP A 499 19.51 -7.20 -30.92
C ASP A 499 18.64 -5.97 -30.59
N ILE A 500 17.65 -6.16 -29.69
CA ILE A 500 16.79 -5.07 -29.23
C ILE A 500 17.60 -4.00 -28.48
N ALA A 501 18.60 -4.39 -27.67
CA ALA A 501 19.46 -3.44 -26.96
C ALA A 501 20.28 -2.59 -27.93
N ILE A 502 20.87 -3.20 -28.96
CA ILE A 502 21.62 -2.47 -30.00
C ILE A 502 20.70 -1.54 -30.77
N GLU A 503 19.54 -2.02 -31.23
CA GLU A 503 18.59 -1.20 -31.99
C GLU A 503 18.05 -0.05 -31.14
N LEU A 504 17.71 -0.29 -29.87
CA LEU A 504 17.24 0.75 -28.96
C LEU A 504 18.31 1.80 -28.69
N THR A 505 19.57 1.43 -28.58
CA THR A 505 20.68 2.39 -28.40
C THR A 505 20.71 3.42 -29.52
N GLN A 506 20.37 3.04 -30.76
CA GLN A 506 20.30 3.97 -31.89
C GLN A 506 19.17 5.02 -31.77
N HIS A 507 18.13 4.72 -30.97
CA HIS A 507 17.06 5.67 -30.66
C HIS A 507 17.36 6.54 -29.44
N VAL A 508 18.28 6.10 -28.57
CA VAL A 508 18.64 6.79 -27.32
C VAL A 508 19.77 7.79 -27.55
N VAL A 509 20.79 7.40 -28.32
CA VAL A 509 21.98 8.22 -28.58
C VAL A 509 21.70 9.29 -29.59
N GLU A 510 22.10 10.52 -29.27
CA GLU A 510 21.97 11.70 -30.13
C GLU A 510 23.34 12.36 -30.39
N ASP A 511 23.39 13.22 -31.39
CA ASP A 511 24.58 14.00 -31.69
C ASP A 511 24.96 14.92 -30.52
N GLY A 512 26.18 14.76 -30.01
CA GLY A 512 26.69 15.56 -28.89
C GLY A 512 26.80 14.81 -27.58
N ASP A 513 26.31 13.57 -27.51
CA ASP A 513 26.55 12.70 -26.37
C ASP A 513 28.02 12.33 -26.27
N ALA A 514 28.49 12.11 -25.05
CA ALA A 514 29.86 11.74 -24.74
C ALA A 514 29.99 10.37 -24.07
N LEU A 515 28.97 9.93 -23.35
CA LEU A 515 28.97 8.72 -22.56
C LEU A 515 27.69 7.91 -22.80
N ILE A 516 27.86 6.58 -22.95
CA ILE A 516 26.77 5.60 -22.90
C ILE A 516 27.03 4.71 -21.68
N THR A 517 26.04 4.60 -20.77
CA THR A 517 26.13 3.66 -19.66
C THR A 517 25.06 2.57 -19.78
N ILE A 518 25.49 1.32 -19.67
CA ILE A 518 24.64 0.13 -19.76
C ILE A 518 24.53 -0.46 -18.36
N TYR A 519 23.35 -0.36 -17.74
CA TYR A 519 23.07 -0.99 -16.44
C TYR A 519 22.35 -2.31 -16.67
N TYR A 520 22.97 -3.44 -16.29
CA TYR A 520 22.35 -4.74 -16.43
C TYR A 520 21.60 -5.19 -15.16
N GLY A 521 20.46 -5.86 -15.38
CA GLY A 521 19.56 -6.31 -14.32
C GLY A 521 19.99 -7.64 -13.70
N GLN A 522 19.29 -8.05 -12.64
CA GLN A 522 19.58 -9.27 -11.88
C GLN A 522 19.50 -10.56 -12.72
N ASP A 523 18.68 -10.59 -13.77
CA ASP A 523 18.46 -11.74 -14.63
C ASP A 523 19.40 -11.76 -15.86
N THR A 524 20.35 -10.82 -15.94
CA THR A 524 21.32 -10.69 -17.01
C THR A 524 22.72 -11.04 -16.49
N LYS A 525 23.47 -11.83 -17.27
CA LYS A 525 24.84 -12.18 -16.91
C LYS A 525 25.80 -11.07 -17.27
N GLU A 526 26.80 -10.86 -16.44
CA GLU A 526 27.86 -9.88 -16.66
C GLU A 526 28.60 -10.10 -18.00
N GLU A 527 28.81 -11.37 -18.39
CA GLU A 527 29.46 -11.71 -19.65
C GLU A 527 28.65 -11.23 -20.87
N ASP A 528 27.32 -11.38 -20.82
CA ASP A 528 26.41 -10.93 -21.89
C ASP A 528 26.34 -9.40 -21.93
N ALA A 529 26.38 -8.73 -20.78
CA ALA A 529 26.37 -7.28 -20.67
C ALA A 529 27.69 -6.67 -21.21
N ASN A 530 28.82 -7.27 -20.87
CA ASN A 530 30.12 -6.82 -21.38
C ASN A 530 30.25 -7.02 -22.88
N ALA A 531 29.76 -8.15 -23.42
CA ALA A 531 29.74 -8.37 -24.87
C ALA A 531 28.87 -7.34 -25.60
N LEU A 532 27.70 -6.96 -25.04
CA LEU A 532 26.88 -5.88 -25.56
C LEU A 532 27.61 -4.54 -25.53
N GLY A 533 28.31 -4.24 -24.42
CA GLY A 533 29.11 -3.02 -24.26
C GLY A 533 30.22 -2.90 -25.29
N GLU A 534 30.96 -4.00 -25.56
CA GLU A 534 32.01 -4.05 -26.57
C GLU A 534 31.45 -3.78 -27.98
N GLU A 535 30.27 -4.33 -28.31
CA GLU A 535 29.65 -4.12 -29.62
C GLU A 535 29.11 -2.70 -29.78
N ILE A 536 28.49 -2.12 -28.74
CA ILE A 536 28.04 -0.72 -28.74
C ILE A 536 29.25 0.23 -28.86
N ALA A 537 30.35 -0.03 -28.14
CA ALA A 537 31.57 0.74 -28.26
C ALA A 537 32.18 0.70 -29.68
N ALA A 538 32.05 -0.45 -30.37
CA ALA A 538 32.48 -0.57 -31.76
C ALA A 538 31.58 0.24 -32.75
N LEU A 539 30.28 0.38 -32.42
CA LEU A 539 29.34 1.18 -33.22
C LEU A 539 29.48 2.69 -32.98
N TYR A 540 29.86 3.08 -31.75
CA TYR A 540 30.00 4.49 -31.31
C TYR A 540 31.43 4.77 -30.85
N ALA A 541 32.38 4.69 -31.80
CA ALA A 541 33.82 4.80 -31.51
C ALA A 541 34.27 6.15 -30.92
N ASP A 542 33.43 7.17 -31.01
CA ASP A 542 33.69 8.51 -30.49
C ASP A 542 33.06 8.75 -29.09
N LEU A 543 32.34 7.75 -28.54
CA LEU A 543 31.69 7.82 -27.21
C LEU A 543 32.36 6.84 -26.26
N ASP A 544 32.44 7.21 -24.99
CA ASP A 544 32.81 6.28 -23.94
C ASP A 544 31.61 5.34 -23.63
N VAL A 545 31.89 4.05 -23.43
CA VAL A 545 30.86 3.07 -23.09
C VAL A 545 31.22 2.38 -21.79
N GLU A 546 30.33 2.48 -20.80
CA GLU A 546 30.48 1.83 -19.50
C GLU A 546 29.41 0.76 -19.29
N VAL A 547 29.79 -0.34 -18.62
CA VAL A 547 28.87 -1.41 -18.22
C VAL A 547 28.89 -1.52 -16.70
N GLN A 548 27.73 -1.38 -16.09
CA GLN A 548 27.55 -1.33 -14.64
C GLN A 548 26.48 -2.33 -14.20
N TYR A 549 26.67 -2.96 -13.04
CA TYR A 549 25.62 -3.78 -12.43
C TYR A 549 24.58 -2.88 -11.78
N GLY A 550 23.36 -2.90 -12.28
CA GLY A 550 22.21 -2.20 -11.67
C GLY A 550 21.45 -3.08 -10.69
N GLY A 551 21.33 -4.38 -10.97
CA GLY A 551 20.61 -5.36 -10.16
C GLY A 551 19.10 -5.17 -10.16
N GLN A 552 18.56 -4.35 -11.08
CA GLN A 552 17.13 -4.10 -11.19
C GLN A 552 16.36 -5.36 -11.65
N PRO A 553 15.18 -5.64 -11.07
CA PRO A 553 14.28 -6.67 -11.58
C PRO A 553 13.52 -6.18 -12.82
N LEU A 554 12.92 -7.07 -13.59
CA LEU A 554 12.06 -6.82 -14.76
C LEU A 554 12.74 -6.23 -15.99
N TYR A 555 13.80 -5.48 -15.84
CA TYR A 555 14.54 -4.90 -16.96
C TYR A 555 15.87 -5.60 -17.13
N TYR A 556 16.08 -6.15 -18.32
CA TYR A 556 17.36 -6.75 -18.67
C TYR A 556 18.47 -5.70 -18.73
N TYR A 557 18.16 -4.56 -19.36
CA TYR A 557 19.06 -3.44 -19.44
C TYR A 557 18.33 -2.10 -19.27
N LEU A 558 18.99 -1.17 -18.61
CA LEU A 558 18.73 0.24 -18.69
C LEU A 558 19.95 0.86 -19.39
N ILE A 559 19.76 1.57 -20.51
CA ILE A 559 20.81 2.24 -21.26
C ILE A 559 20.59 3.73 -21.10
N SER A 560 21.63 4.47 -20.70
CA SER A 560 21.62 5.94 -20.69
C SER A 560 22.62 6.50 -21.68
N ALA A 561 22.32 7.68 -22.23
CA ALA A 561 23.22 8.47 -23.03
C ALA A 561 23.21 9.93 -22.55
N GLU A 562 24.37 10.54 -22.43
CA GLU A 562 24.59 11.91 -21.94
C GLU A 562 25.83 12.57 -22.54
#